data_17f5d7a48865fb7f378e30bf47a0a041
#
_entry.id   17f5d7a48865fb7f378e30bf47a0a041
#
_cell.length_a   1.000
_cell.length_b   1.000
_cell.length_c   1.000
_cell.angle_alpha   90.00
_cell.angle_beta   90.00
_cell.angle_gamma   90.00
#
_symmetry.space_group_name_H-M   'P 1'
#
loop_
_entity.id
_entity.type
_entity.pdbx_description
1 polymer ?
#
loop_
_entity_poly.entity_id
_entity_poly.type
_entity_poly.pdbx_seq_one_letter_code
_entity_poly.pdbx_strand_id
1 'polypeptide(L)'
;MTGRVAGFIMAGILLISAIFAGRTVTVKAEEGELITSPHGVLMEASTGQIIYEKDMDTRVKPASITKIMTLLLIFDELAKGNLHMEDQVVTSAYAKSMGGSQVFLEEGEKQSVETMIKCIVIASGNDASVAMAEHIAGSEGEFVKRMNERATGLGMENTHFEDCCGLTESDNHYTSAHDVAIMSRELVTKYPKVLEYSSVWMENITHETAKGTSEFGLTNTNKLIRSYDGCVGLKTGSTSVAKYCVSAVAQRNGITLISVVMTAPDYKVRFSDAAAMLNLGFGCCKLYVDSSPEKLPKISLKGGVADQTACEYAEEFRYLDTTGASLENIEKKIVLPDYVQAPVVKGDKAGTAEYYLDGKKIGSVDLLFSQNCQEAGYIDCLKKIWDIFL
;
A
#
# COMPACT_ATOMS: atom_id res chain seq x y z
N MET A 1 -47.73 39.10 6.40
CA MET A 1 -46.64 39.11 5.40
C MET A 1 -45.62 38.07 5.83
N THR A 2 -45.69 36.92 5.22
CA THR A 2 -45.01 35.68 5.61
C THR A 2 -43.79 35.47 4.75
N GLY A 3 -42.60 35.54 5.34
CA GLY A 3 -41.31 35.17 4.70
C GLY A 3 -40.97 33.74 4.99
N ARG A 4 -40.95 32.91 3.95
CA ARG A 4 -40.45 31.52 3.99
C ARG A 4 -38.93 31.52 3.98
N VAL A 5 -38.34 30.98 5.03
CA VAL A 5 -36.90 30.62 5.11
C VAL A 5 -36.74 29.20 4.54
N ALA A 6 -36.02 29.09 3.44
CA ALA A 6 -35.62 27.82 2.87
C ALA A 6 -34.36 27.29 3.62
N GLY A 7 -34.53 26.22 4.37
CA GLY A 7 -33.41 25.53 5.00
C GLY A 7 -32.70 24.57 4.01
N PHE A 8 -31.44 24.84 3.71
CA PHE A 8 -30.57 23.90 3.03
C PHE A 8 -30.14 22.82 4.04
N ILE A 9 -30.58 21.58 3.82
CA ILE A 9 -30.05 20.40 4.52
C ILE A 9 -28.82 19.98 3.76
N MET A 10 -27.65 20.25 4.33
CA MET A 10 -26.39 19.70 3.90
C MET A 10 -26.30 18.25 4.44
N ALA A 11 -26.48 17.27 3.57
CA ALA A 11 -26.23 15.87 3.88
C ALA A 11 -24.71 15.66 3.97
N GLY A 12 -24.19 15.61 5.20
CA GLY A 12 -22.82 15.21 5.47
C GLY A 12 -22.68 13.71 5.25
N ILE A 13 -21.89 13.32 4.27
CA ILE A 13 -21.45 11.93 4.07
C ILE A 13 -20.46 11.62 5.19
N LEU A 14 -20.92 10.93 6.23
CA LEU A 14 -20.07 10.30 7.24
C LEU A 14 -19.47 9.02 6.62
N LEU A 15 -18.25 9.11 6.11
CA LEU A 15 -17.40 7.95 5.86
C LEU A 15 -17.06 7.33 7.22
N ILE A 16 -17.79 6.30 7.61
CA ILE A 16 -17.43 5.44 8.74
C ILE A 16 -16.37 4.48 8.22
N SER A 17 -15.10 4.86 8.35
CA SER A 17 -14.00 3.93 8.27
C SER A 17 -14.14 2.94 9.45
N ALA A 18 -14.48 1.71 9.15
CA ALA A 18 -14.48 0.62 10.13
C ALA A 18 -13.03 0.39 10.57
N ILE A 19 -12.68 0.89 11.75
CA ILE A 19 -11.44 0.58 12.43
C ILE A 19 -11.53 -0.90 12.83
N PHE A 20 -10.92 -1.77 12.04
CA PHE A 20 -10.65 -3.14 12.44
C PHE A 20 -9.59 -3.09 13.55
N ALA A 21 -10.02 -3.17 14.79
CA ALA A 21 -9.14 -3.54 15.91
C ALA A 21 -8.74 -5.01 15.71
N GLY A 22 -7.79 -5.28 14.82
CA GLY A 22 -7.14 -6.57 14.68
C GLY A 22 -6.42 -6.88 15.98
N ARG A 23 -6.88 -7.92 16.69
CA ARG A 23 -6.11 -8.51 17.80
C ARG A 23 -4.80 -9.00 17.22
N THR A 24 -3.70 -8.35 17.57
CA THR A 24 -2.35 -8.86 17.35
C THR A 24 -2.22 -10.23 18.01
N VAL A 25 -2.14 -11.27 17.20
CA VAL A 25 -1.69 -12.59 17.66
C VAL A 25 -0.18 -12.59 17.51
N THR A 26 0.50 -12.08 18.54
CA THR A 26 1.96 -12.13 18.60
C THR A 26 2.36 -13.59 18.88
N VAL A 27 3.03 -14.21 17.94
CA VAL A 27 3.73 -15.48 18.17
C VAL A 27 4.93 -15.15 19.06
N LYS A 28 4.86 -15.48 20.36
CA LYS A 28 6.03 -15.42 21.25
C LYS A 28 7.01 -16.48 20.77
N ALA A 29 8.14 -16.04 20.23
CA ALA A 29 9.28 -16.91 19.97
C ALA A 29 9.78 -17.46 21.32
N GLU A 30 9.98 -18.79 21.38
CA GLU A 30 10.67 -19.43 22.51
C GLU A 30 12.13 -18.94 22.58
N GLU A 31 12.57 -18.63 23.80
CA GLU A 31 13.93 -18.36 24.27
C GLU A 31 15.00 -17.99 23.21
N GLY A 32 15.00 -16.70 22.82
CA GLY A 32 16.00 -16.07 21.96
C GLY A 32 15.36 -14.91 21.20
N GLU A 33 15.99 -13.76 21.27
CA GLU A 33 15.54 -12.61 20.49
C GLU A 33 15.68 -12.93 18.99
N LEU A 34 14.57 -12.94 18.22
CA LEU A 34 14.56 -13.30 16.79
C LEU A 34 15.51 -12.42 15.97
N ILE A 35 15.60 -11.14 16.33
CA ILE A 35 16.45 -10.14 15.67
C ILE A 35 17.36 -9.42 16.66
N THR A 36 18.57 -9.12 16.22
CA THR A 36 19.55 -8.34 17.01
C THR A 36 19.27 -6.83 16.95
N SER A 37 18.70 -6.36 15.85
CA SER A 37 18.37 -4.95 15.65
C SER A 37 17.35 -4.47 16.69
N PRO A 38 17.43 -3.20 17.14
CA PRO A 38 16.55 -2.69 18.18
C PRO A 38 15.10 -2.53 17.73
N HIS A 39 14.86 -2.27 16.46
CA HIS A 39 13.51 -2.03 15.93
C HIS A 39 13.23 -2.87 14.70
N GLY A 40 12.10 -3.56 14.70
CA GLY A 40 11.70 -4.38 13.58
C GLY A 40 10.22 -4.71 13.57
N VAL A 41 9.69 -4.96 12.38
CA VAL A 41 8.32 -5.43 12.17
C VAL A 41 8.25 -6.35 10.96
N LEU A 42 7.44 -7.40 11.06
CA LEU A 42 7.05 -8.26 9.95
C LEU A 42 5.55 -8.15 9.73
N MET A 43 5.17 -7.77 8.53
CA MET A 43 3.77 -7.58 8.12
C MET A 43 3.44 -8.42 6.89
N GLU A 44 2.23 -9.01 6.83
CA GLU A 44 1.70 -9.58 5.60
C GLU A 44 1.00 -8.46 4.79
N ALA A 45 1.38 -8.33 3.51
CA ALA A 45 1.03 -7.17 2.72
C ALA A 45 -0.47 -7.07 2.39
N SER A 46 -1.14 -8.19 2.07
CA SER A 46 -2.54 -8.15 1.62
C SER A 46 -3.51 -7.83 2.75
N THR A 47 -3.28 -8.39 3.93
CA THR A 47 -4.13 -8.19 5.11
C THR A 47 -3.69 -7.02 5.99
N GLY A 48 -2.40 -6.64 5.94
CA GLY A 48 -1.79 -5.69 6.86
C GLY A 48 -1.55 -6.26 8.27
N GLN A 49 -1.72 -7.59 8.44
CA GLN A 49 -1.52 -8.23 9.75
C GLN A 49 -0.05 -8.23 10.13
N ILE A 50 0.24 -7.79 11.36
CA ILE A 50 1.57 -7.87 11.96
C ILE A 50 1.78 -9.26 12.51
N ILE A 51 2.91 -9.90 12.11
CA ILE A 51 3.29 -11.25 12.48
C ILE A 51 4.35 -11.23 13.59
N TYR A 52 5.27 -10.27 13.52
CA TYR A 52 6.32 -10.05 14.50
C TYR A 52 6.55 -8.56 14.70
N GLU A 53 6.85 -8.17 15.92
CA GLU A 53 7.19 -6.79 16.27
C GLU A 53 8.28 -6.73 17.36
N LYS A 54 9.11 -5.71 17.27
CA LYS A 54 10.08 -5.31 18.30
C LYS A 54 10.25 -3.82 18.26
N ASP A 55 9.82 -3.12 19.33
CA ASP A 55 9.88 -1.65 19.46
C ASP A 55 9.52 -0.92 18.17
N MET A 56 8.44 -1.40 17.49
CA MET A 56 8.11 -1.01 16.13
C MET A 56 7.69 0.45 15.97
N ASP A 57 7.18 1.10 17.06
CA ASP A 57 6.67 2.47 17.02
C ASP A 57 7.68 3.52 17.49
N THR A 58 8.89 3.09 17.87
CA THR A 58 9.97 4.00 18.27
C THR A 58 10.42 4.87 17.09
N ARG A 59 10.46 6.20 17.30
CA ARG A 59 10.90 7.18 16.30
C ARG A 59 12.41 7.09 16.10
N VAL A 60 12.82 6.86 14.86
CA VAL A 60 14.23 6.73 14.45
C VAL A 60 14.47 7.46 13.13
N LYS A 61 15.74 7.72 12.81
CA LYS A 61 16.11 8.32 11.52
C LYS A 61 15.91 7.32 10.39
N PRO A 62 15.19 7.68 9.31
CA PRO A 62 14.92 6.77 8.19
C PRO A 62 16.10 6.59 7.22
N ALA A 63 17.01 7.56 7.12
CA ALA A 63 17.95 7.61 6.00
C ALA A 63 17.20 7.44 4.66
N SER A 64 17.80 6.75 3.67
CA SER A 64 17.18 6.54 2.36
C SER A 64 15.92 5.66 2.34
N ILE A 65 15.44 5.16 3.49
CA ILE A 65 14.10 4.55 3.60
C ILE A 65 13.02 5.60 3.27
N THR A 66 13.29 6.89 3.51
CA THR A 66 12.48 8.04 3.08
C THR A 66 12.01 7.93 1.62
N LYS A 67 12.83 7.38 0.73
CA LYS A 67 12.54 7.25 -0.70
C LYS A 67 11.38 6.30 -1.02
N ILE A 68 10.92 5.50 -0.06
CA ILE A 68 9.69 4.72 -0.23
C ILE A 68 8.50 5.68 -0.36
N MET A 69 8.44 6.74 0.44
CA MET A 69 7.40 7.77 0.32
C MET A 69 7.57 8.58 -0.99
N THR A 70 8.80 8.87 -1.38
CA THR A 70 9.07 9.53 -2.67
C THR A 70 8.56 8.70 -3.85
N LEU A 71 8.86 7.39 -3.86
CA LEU A 71 8.33 6.47 -4.87
C LEU A 71 6.80 6.39 -4.82
N LEU A 72 6.21 6.34 -3.62
CA LEU A 72 4.75 6.30 -3.45
C LEU A 72 4.08 7.51 -4.11
N LEU A 73 4.60 8.72 -3.89
CA LEU A 73 4.07 9.93 -4.54
C LEU A 73 4.27 9.94 -6.05
N ILE A 74 5.40 9.42 -6.56
CA ILE A 74 5.62 9.26 -8.00
C ILE A 74 4.54 8.34 -8.59
N PHE A 75 4.29 7.19 -7.97
CA PHE A 75 3.28 6.26 -8.44
C PHE A 75 1.85 6.77 -8.24
N ASP A 76 1.58 7.58 -7.20
CA ASP A 76 0.29 8.26 -7.04
C ASP A 76 0.01 9.23 -8.21
N GLU A 77 1.02 10.00 -8.69
CA GLU A 77 0.86 10.90 -9.84
C GLU A 77 0.74 10.15 -11.18
N LEU A 78 1.46 9.03 -11.34
CA LEU A 78 1.30 8.12 -12.50
C LEU A 78 -0.13 7.55 -12.56
N ALA A 79 -0.67 7.12 -11.44
CA ALA A 79 -2.02 6.55 -11.37
C ALA A 79 -3.12 7.59 -11.62
N LYS A 80 -2.88 8.87 -11.29
CA LYS A 80 -3.80 9.98 -11.60
C LYS A 80 -3.72 10.42 -13.08
N GLY A 81 -2.72 9.96 -13.84
CA GLY A 81 -2.45 10.40 -15.20
C GLY A 81 -1.82 11.80 -15.29
N ASN A 82 -1.31 12.34 -14.19
CA ASN A 82 -0.59 13.61 -14.13
C ASN A 82 0.88 13.46 -14.55
N LEU A 83 1.38 12.23 -14.57
CA LEU A 83 2.75 11.86 -14.89
C LEU A 83 2.73 10.61 -15.76
N HIS A 84 3.66 10.50 -16.73
CA HIS A 84 3.81 9.35 -17.62
C HIS A 84 5.25 8.83 -17.55
N MET A 85 5.45 7.54 -17.82
CA MET A 85 6.78 6.91 -17.72
C MET A 85 7.81 7.51 -18.67
N GLU A 86 7.35 8.02 -19.81
CA GLU A 86 8.16 8.60 -20.89
C GLU A 86 8.45 10.10 -20.71
N ASP A 87 7.79 10.76 -19.74
CA ASP A 87 7.99 12.19 -19.49
C ASP A 87 9.45 12.47 -19.13
N GLN A 88 9.95 13.60 -19.64
CA GLN A 88 11.36 13.99 -19.48
C GLN A 88 11.54 14.85 -18.24
N VAL A 89 12.25 14.33 -17.27
CA VAL A 89 12.65 15.03 -16.04
C VAL A 89 13.96 15.74 -16.27
N VAL A 90 13.98 17.05 -16.06
CA VAL A 90 15.19 17.87 -16.21
C VAL A 90 15.88 17.99 -14.86
N THR A 91 17.16 17.66 -14.79
CA THR A 91 17.97 17.80 -13.58
C THR A 91 18.33 19.26 -13.35
N SER A 92 17.94 19.83 -12.21
CA SER A 92 18.32 21.18 -11.80
C SER A 92 19.75 21.25 -11.23
N ALA A 93 20.29 22.44 -11.11
CA ALA A 93 21.55 22.67 -10.39
C ALA A 93 21.48 22.18 -8.93
N TYR A 94 20.31 22.32 -8.29
CA TYR A 94 20.09 21.85 -6.92
C TYR A 94 20.09 20.32 -6.84
N ALA A 95 19.32 19.64 -7.69
CA ALA A 95 19.30 18.17 -7.75
C ALA A 95 20.70 17.59 -8.01
N LYS A 96 21.45 18.16 -8.96
CA LYS A 96 22.86 17.81 -9.24
C LYS A 96 23.77 17.98 -8.04
N SER A 97 23.54 18.97 -7.17
CA SER A 97 24.38 19.27 -6.01
C SER A 97 24.21 18.32 -4.84
N MET A 98 23.25 17.38 -4.91
CA MET A 98 22.96 16.44 -3.83
C MET A 98 24.19 15.59 -3.49
N GLY A 99 24.44 15.42 -2.19
CA GLY A 99 25.46 14.52 -1.67
C GLY A 99 24.94 13.09 -1.45
N GLY A 100 25.81 12.25 -0.87
CA GLY A 100 25.46 10.87 -0.52
C GLY A 100 25.37 9.94 -1.72
N SER A 101 24.35 9.07 -1.77
CA SER A 101 24.14 8.17 -2.91
C SER A 101 23.66 8.95 -4.13
N GLN A 102 24.36 8.85 -5.25
CA GLN A 102 24.08 9.57 -6.49
C GLN A 102 24.18 8.64 -7.68
N VAL A 103 23.49 9.01 -8.75
CA VAL A 103 23.70 8.44 -10.08
C VAL A 103 24.42 9.43 -11.01
N PHE A 104 24.88 10.57 -10.44
CA PHE A 104 25.70 11.60 -11.08
C PHE A 104 25.04 12.29 -12.26
N LEU A 105 23.75 12.64 -12.11
CA LEU A 105 23.04 13.46 -13.09
C LEU A 105 23.70 14.84 -13.24
N GLU A 106 23.81 15.28 -14.50
CA GLU A 106 24.35 16.63 -14.82
C GLU A 106 23.21 17.67 -14.88
N GLU A 107 23.53 18.93 -14.59
CA GLU A 107 22.57 20.02 -14.73
C GLU A 107 22.08 20.14 -16.18
N GLY A 108 20.76 20.21 -16.37
CA GLY A 108 20.11 20.25 -17.68
C GLY A 108 19.99 18.89 -18.36
N GLU A 109 20.56 17.83 -17.79
CA GLU A 109 20.36 16.45 -18.25
C GLU A 109 18.89 16.07 -18.15
N LYS A 110 18.40 15.31 -19.14
CA LYS A 110 17.04 14.81 -19.21
C LYS A 110 17.04 13.29 -19.13
N GLN A 111 16.22 12.77 -18.24
CA GLN A 111 15.98 11.33 -18.12
C GLN A 111 14.47 11.06 -18.07
N SER A 112 14.04 9.91 -18.54
CA SER A 112 12.63 9.52 -18.43
C SER A 112 12.23 9.27 -16.96
N VAL A 113 10.96 9.46 -16.63
CA VAL A 113 10.41 9.10 -15.31
C VAL A 113 10.75 7.65 -14.96
N GLU A 114 10.64 6.73 -15.90
CA GLU A 114 11.01 5.33 -15.69
C GLU A 114 12.48 5.17 -15.28
N THR A 115 13.40 5.85 -15.99
CA THR A 115 14.83 5.84 -15.63
C THR A 115 15.06 6.43 -14.25
N MET A 116 14.37 7.52 -13.89
CA MET A 116 14.46 8.12 -12.55
C MET A 116 13.97 7.19 -11.46
N ILE A 117 12.86 6.46 -11.68
CA ILE A 117 12.38 5.42 -10.73
C ILE A 117 13.47 4.36 -10.52
N LYS A 118 14.11 3.87 -11.59
CA LYS A 118 15.22 2.92 -11.50
C LYS A 118 16.40 3.48 -10.73
N CYS A 119 16.81 4.72 -10.97
CA CYS A 119 17.85 5.41 -10.23
C CYS A 119 17.55 5.51 -8.73
N ILE A 120 16.31 5.77 -8.35
CA ILE A 120 15.86 5.91 -6.96
C ILE A 120 15.80 4.54 -6.26
N VAL A 121 15.17 3.54 -6.88
CA VAL A 121 14.91 2.27 -6.21
C VAL A 121 16.13 1.36 -6.18
N ILE A 122 16.91 1.30 -7.28
CA ILE A 122 18.07 0.41 -7.41
C ILE A 122 19.30 1.03 -6.72
N ALA A 123 19.74 2.20 -7.18
CA ALA A 123 20.97 2.83 -6.72
C ALA A 123 20.77 3.82 -5.57
N SER A 124 19.51 4.10 -5.19
CA SER A 124 19.22 5.05 -4.12
C SER A 124 19.63 6.51 -4.43
N GLY A 125 19.59 6.95 -5.71
CA GLY A 125 20.02 8.28 -6.16
C GLY A 125 19.28 9.40 -5.43
N ASN A 126 20.03 10.27 -4.73
CA ASN A 126 19.50 11.47 -4.08
C ASN A 126 19.19 12.54 -5.12
N ASP A 127 20.09 12.70 -6.10
CA ASP A 127 19.95 13.57 -7.26
C ASP A 127 18.67 13.25 -8.07
N ALA A 128 18.44 11.98 -8.35
CA ALA A 128 17.21 11.53 -9.01
C ALA A 128 15.95 11.77 -8.17
N SER A 129 16.03 11.59 -6.83
CA SER A 129 14.90 11.82 -5.92
C SER A 129 14.49 13.30 -5.90
N VAL A 130 15.47 14.20 -5.81
CA VAL A 130 15.23 15.65 -5.81
C VAL A 130 14.73 16.12 -7.16
N ALA A 131 15.32 15.66 -8.29
CA ALA A 131 14.85 16.01 -9.61
C ALA A 131 13.39 15.59 -9.84
N MET A 132 12.99 14.40 -9.37
CA MET A 132 11.59 13.95 -9.41
C MET A 132 10.69 14.81 -8.52
N ALA A 133 11.12 15.16 -7.32
CA ALA A 133 10.37 16.02 -6.40
C ALA A 133 10.09 17.40 -7.03
N GLU A 134 11.12 18.03 -7.61
CA GLU A 134 11.00 19.30 -8.32
C GLU A 134 10.08 19.18 -9.55
N HIS A 135 10.20 18.10 -10.31
CA HIS A 135 9.36 17.86 -11.49
C HIS A 135 7.87 17.75 -11.14
N ILE A 136 7.54 17.04 -10.06
CA ILE A 136 6.16 16.78 -9.64
C ILE A 136 5.53 17.96 -8.89
N ALA A 137 6.31 18.65 -8.05
CA ALA A 137 5.77 19.66 -7.13
C ALA A 137 6.33 21.07 -7.36
N GLY A 138 7.24 21.26 -8.32
CA GLY A 138 7.90 22.53 -8.59
C GLY A 138 9.06 22.85 -7.65
N SER A 139 9.13 22.20 -6.48
CA SER A 139 10.26 22.27 -5.54
C SER A 139 10.27 21.10 -4.58
N GLU A 140 11.43 20.76 -4.01
CA GLU A 140 11.52 19.75 -2.96
C GLU A 140 10.66 20.10 -1.74
N GLY A 141 10.62 21.37 -1.32
CA GLY A 141 9.82 21.81 -0.16
C GLY A 141 8.31 21.56 -0.34
N GLU A 142 7.75 21.81 -1.53
CA GLU A 142 6.35 21.51 -1.83
C GLU A 142 6.11 19.99 -1.92
N PHE A 143 7.08 19.25 -2.43
CA PHE A 143 7.00 17.78 -2.45
C PHE A 143 7.01 17.20 -1.03
N VAL A 144 7.85 17.70 -0.14
CA VAL A 144 7.92 17.28 1.28
C VAL A 144 6.60 17.55 2.01
N LYS A 145 5.91 18.66 1.73
CA LYS A 145 4.55 18.90 2.26
C LYS A 145 3.61 17.79 1.85
N ARG A 146 3.59 17.40 0.56
CA ARG A 146 2.77 16.28 0.06
C ARG A 146 3.17 14.94 0.70
N MET A 147 4.48 14.72 0.97
CA MET A 147 4.93 13.52 1.69
C MET A 147 4.31 13.44 3.09
N ASN A 148 4.30 14.56 3.84
CA ASN A 148 3.73 14.62 5.19
C ASN A 148 2.19 14.50 5.18
N GLU A 149 1.51 15.11 4.20
CA GLU A 149 0.07 14.93 3.99
C GLU A 149 -0.27 13.47 3.69
N ARG A 150 0.54 12.81 2.85
CA ARG A 150 0.36 11.41 2.50
C ARG A 150 0.61 10.50 3.70
N ALA A 151 1.65 10.77 4.50
CA ALA A 151 1.94 10.04 5.73
C ALA A 151 0.76 10.14 6.72
N THR A 152 0.22 11.35 6.92
CA THR A 152 -0.97 11.56 7.75
C THR A 152 -2.17 10.79 7.21
N GLY A 153 -2.40 10.83 5.90
CA GLY A 153 -3.50 10.09 5.24
C GLY A 153 -3.38 8.57 5.35
N LEU A 154 -2.17 8.05 5.57
CA LEU A 154 -1.90 6.61 5.82
C LEU A 154 -1.96 6.23 7.31
N GLY A 155 -2.12 7.19 8.22
CA GLY A 155 -2.09 6.94 9.67
C GLY A 155 -0.68 6.71 10.21
N MET A 156 0.37 7.24 9.56
CA MET A 156 1.77 7.15 10.00
C MET A 156 2.04 8.15 11.13
N GLU A 157 1.67 7.79 12.37
CA GLU A 157 1.68 8.71 13.53
C GLU A 157 3.09 9.04 14.05
N ASN A 158 4.08 8.20 13.69
CA ASN A 158 5.46 8.35 14.11
C ASN A 158 6.39 8.77 12.97
N THR A 159 5.87 9.51 11.98
CA THR A 159 6.63 9.92 10.80
C THR A 159 6.49 11.40 10.52
N HIS A 160 7.63 12.04 10.23
CA HIS A 160 7.71 13.39 9.68
C HIS A 160 8.92 13.50 8.75
N PHE A 161 8.73 14.06 7.57
CA PHE A 161 9.76 14.26 6.55
C PHE A 161 10.16 15.73 6.44
N GLU A 162 11.45 16.01 6.26
CA GLU A 162 12.00 17.33 5.97
C GLU A 162 12.76 17.39 4.63
N ASP A 163 13.08 16.22 4.06
CA ASP A 163 13.60 16.08 2.69
C ASP A 163 13.00 14.86 2.00
N CYS A 164 13.20 14.76 0.67
CA CYS A 164 12.65 13.67 -0.14
C CYS A 164 13.56 12.44 -0.29
N CYS A 165 14.78 12.47 0.27
CA CYS A 165 15.78 11.43 0.05
C CYS A 165 16.37 10.82 1.35
N GLY A 166 16.14 11.45 2.50
CA GLY A 166 16.62 11.01 3.81
C GLY A 166 18.09 11.36 4.05
N LEU A 167 18.53 12.51 3.54
CA LEU A 167 19.89 13.01 3.71
C LEU A 167 20.05 13.90 4.95
N THR A 168 18.98 14.59 5.35
CA THR A 168 19.01 15.48 6.52
C THR A 168 19.23 14.72 7.82
N GLU A 169 20.03 15.31 8.71
CA GLU A 169 20.26 14.80 10.09
C GLU A 169 19.36 15.50 11.12
N SER A 170 18.42 16.34 10.69
CA SER A 170 17.49 17.05 11.56
C SER A 170 16.68 16.10 12.44
N ASP A 171 16.49 16.49 13.70
CA ASP A 171 15.69 15.70 14.65
C ASP A 171 14.22 15.62 14.29
N ASN A 172 13.73 16.54 13.45
CA ASN A 172 12.36 16.52 12.95
C ASN A 172 12.16 15.59 11.73
N HIS A 173 13.23 14.98 11.19
CA HIS A 173 13.13 13.97 10.15
C HIS A 173 13.21 12.57 10.76
N TYR A 174 12.06 11.93 10.97
CA TYR A 174 11.95 10.64 11.66
C TYR A 174 10.84 9.77 11.10
N THR A 175 10.91 8.48 11.39
CA THR A 175 9.89 7.48 11.13
C THR A 175 9.97 6.37 12.17
N SER A 176 9.08 5.36 12.09
CA SER A 176 9.14 4.12 12.87
C SER A 176 9.17 2.89 11.96
N ALA A 177 9.53 1.73 12.49
CA ALA A 177 9.51 0.49 11.73
C ALA A 177 8.08 0.16 11.24
N HIS A 178 7.08 0.44 12.09
CA HIS A 178 5.66 0.26 11.77
C HIS A 178 5.23 1.17 10.60
N ASP A 179 5.53 2.46 10.68
CA ASP A 179 5.15 3.42 9.63
C ASP A 179 5.86 3.09 8.30
N VAL A 180 7.10 2.60 8.36
CA VAL A 180 7.81 2.10 7.17
C VAL A 180 7.08 0.90 6.57
N ALA A 181 6.57 -0.02 7.40
CA ALA A 181 5.79 -1.15 6.89
C ALA A 181 4.47 -0.69 6.25
N ILE A 182 3.79 0.32 6.85
CA ILE A 182 2.56 0.91 6.29
C ILE A 182 2.81 1.51 4.91
N MET A 183 3.82 2.40 4.75
CA MET A 183 4.09 3.01 3.44
C MET A 183 4.63 1.99 2.42
N SER A 184 5.39 0.99 2.86
CA SER A 184 5.86 -0.10 2.00
C SER A 184 4.68 -0.94 1.50
N ARG A 185 3.74 -1.28 2.40
CA ARG A 185 2.52 -2.00 2.07
C ARG A 185 1.69 -1.24 1.03
N GLU A 186 1.41 0.05 1.28
CA GLU A 186 0.67 0.90 0.35
C GLU A 186 1.33 0.91 -1.03
N LEU A 187 2.65 1.08 -1.10
CA LEU A 187 3.39 1.11 -2.36
C LEU A 187 3.30 -0.22 -3.11
N VAL A 188 3.55 -1.36 -2.45
CA VAL A 188 3.64 -2.65 -3.15
C VAL A 188 2.28 -3.27 -3.47
N THR A 189 1.24 -2.97 -2.69
CA THR A 189 -0.11 -3.51 -2.94
C THR A 189 -0.87 -2.68 -3.97
N LYS A 190 -0.77 -1.36 -3.90
CA LYS A 190 -1.46 -0.44 -4.81
C LYS A 190 -0.73 -0.31 -6.16
N TYR A 191 0.59 -0.37 -6.13
CA TYR A 191 1.44 -0.17 -7.30
C TYR A 191 2.46 -1.31 -7.47
N PRO A 192 2.01 -2.56 -7.71
CA PRO A 192 2.89 -3.72 -7.77
C PRO A 192 3.99 -3.62 -8.83
N LYS A 193 3.82 -2.74 -9.83
CA LYS A 193 4.85 -2.45 -10.84
C LYS A 193 6.17 -2.00 -10.24
N VAL A 194 6.18 -1.39 -9.05
CA VAL A 194 7.44 -1.01 -8.36
C VAL A 194 8.34 -2.22 -8.10
N LEU A 195 7.75 -3.41 -7.92
CA LEU A 195 8.50 -4.64 -7.67
C LEU A 195 9.29 -5.12 -8.90
N GLU A 196 8.85 -4.76 -10.12
CA GLU A 196 9.60 -5.04 -11.33
C GLU A 196 10.95 -4.30 -11.33
N TYR A 197 10.97 -3.05 -10.84
CA TYR A 197 12.19 -2.25 -10.72
C TYR A 197 13.03 -2.64 -9.48
N SER A 198 12.38 -2.83 -8.33
CA SER A 198 13.10 -3.11 -7.08
C SER A 198 13.74 -4.48 -7.03
N SER A 199 13.29 -5.44 -7.84
CA SER A 199 13.89 -6.77 -7.97
C SER A 199 15.11 -6.82 -8.90
N VAL A 200 15.39 -5.77 -9.64
CA VAL A 200 16.56 -5.70 -10.53
C VAL A 200 17.83 -5.61 -9.71
N TRP A 201 18.80 -6.51 -9.97
CA TRP A 201 20.09 -6.47 -9.29
C TRP A 201 21.04 -5.44 -9.87
N MET A 202 21.16 -5.38 -11.19
CA MET A 202 22.03 -4.43 -11.90
C MET A 202 21.39 -4.05 -13.24
N GLU A 203 21.47 -2.77 -13.60
CA GLU A 203 21.01 -2.24 -14.88
C GLU A 203 21.85 -1.03 -15.25
N ASN A 204 22.05 -0.76 -16.54
CA ASN A 204 22.75 0.42 -17.02
C ASN A 204 21.72 1.50 -17.38
N ILE A 205 22.10 2.74 -17.14
CA ILE A 205 21.44 3.93 -17.67
C ILE A 205 22.43 4.70 -18.57
N THR A 206 21.90 5.47 -19.50
CA THR A 206 22.69 6.28 -20.40
C THR A 206 22.56 7.75 -19.99
N HIS A 207 23.69 8.40 -19.70
CA HIS A 207 23.76 9.85 -19.55
C HIS A 207 23.98 10.49 -20.91
N GLU A 208 23.10 11.41 -21.29
CA GLU A 208 23.22 12.25 -22.45
C GLU A 208 23.41 13.71 -22.00
N THR A 209 24.61 14.22 -22.06
CA THR A 209 24.98 15.55 -21.56
C THR A 209 25.70 16.37 -22.61
N ALA A 210 25.92 17.66 -22.34
CA ALA A 210 26.75 18.51 -23.21
C ALA A 210 28.20 18.01 -23.36
N LYS A 211 28.66 17.10 -22.48
CA LYS A 211 30.00 16.48 -22.53
C LYS A 211 30.05 15.20 -23.38
N GLY A 212 28.90 14.75 -23.89
CA GLY A 212 28.73 13.51 -24.64
C GLY A 212 27.86 12.47 -23.94
N THR A 213 27.86 11.26 -24.48
CA THR A 213 27.10 10.11 -23.99
C THR A 213 27.99 9.16 -23.19
N SER A 214 27.52 8.69 -22.05
CA SER A 214 28.21 7.70 -21.22
C SER A 214 27.24 6.75 -20.55
N GLU A 215 27.67 5.50 -20.32
CA GLU A 215 26.91 4.49 -19.58
C GLU A 215 27.25 4.57 -18.09
N PHE A 216 26.22 4.39 -17.24
CA PHE A 216 26.36 4.29 -15.78
C PHE A 216 25.62 3.07 -15.25
N GLY A 217 26.34 2.23 -14.49
CA GLY A 217 25.78 0.99 -13.91
C GLY A 217 25.08 1.24 -12.58
N LEU A 218 23.79 1.01 -12.52
CA LEU A 218 23.02 0.94 -11.28
C LEU A 218 23.26 -0.43 -10.63
N THR A 219 23.53 -0.44 -9.33
CA THR A 219 23.62 -1.68 -8.54
C THR A 219 22.69 -1.61 -7.34
N ASN A 220 21.87 -2.65 -7.16
CA ASN A 220 20.89 -2.67 -6.08
C ASN A 220 21.57 -2.71 -4.71
N THR A 221 21.15 -1.78 -3.85
CA THR A 221 21.66 -1.67 -2.48
C THR A 221 21.08 -2.76 -1.56
N ASN A 222 19.97 -3.39 -1.94
CA ASN A 222 19.36 -4.51 -1.21
C ASN A 222 19.96 -5.85 -1.65
N LYS A 223 20.90 -6.37 -0.86
CA LYS A 223 21.57 -7.64 -1.17
C LYS A 223 20.66 -8.87 -1.06
N LEU A 224 19.50 -8.76 -0.38
CA LEU A 224 18.55 -9.86 -0.29
C LEU A 224 17.96 -10.25 -1.65
N ILE A 225 17.96 -9.36 -2.64
CA ILE A 225 17.55 -9.67 -4.02
C ILE A 225 18.33 -10.87 -4.59
N ARG A 226 19.58 -11.05 -4.19
CA ARG A 226 20.41 -12.20 -4.64
C ARG A 226 20.56 -13.30 -3.62
N SER A 227 20.37 -13.02 -2.33
CA SER A 227 20.72 -13.94 -1.26
C SER A 227 19.51 -14.57 -0.55
N TYR A 228 18.29 -14.06 -0.82
CA TYR A 228 17.07 -14.55 -0.20
C TYR A 228 16.03 -14.91 -1.28
N ASP A 229 15.66 -16.19 -1.33
CA ASP A 229 14.68 -16.69 -2.28
C ASP A 229 13.34 -15.97 -2.16
N GLY A 230 12.78 -15.52 -3.30
CA GLY A 230 11.53 -14.77 -3.36
C GLY A 230 11.65 -13.29 -2.97
N CYS A 231 12.84 -12.75 -2.64
CA CYS A 231 12.99 -11.32 -2.37
C CYS A 231 12.83 -10.51 -3.67
N VAL A 232 11.87 -9.55 -3.67
CA VAL A 232 11.52 -8.70 -4.81
C VAL A 232 11.72 -7.20 -4.54
N GLY A 233 12.18 -6.83 -3.35
CA GLY A 233 12.38 -5.41 -2.99
C GLY A 233 12.77 -5.24 -1.53
N LEU A 234 12.69 -4.06 -0.93
CA LEU A 234 12.23 -2.82 -1.55
C LEU A 234 13.34 -1.75 -1.48
N LYS A 235 13.74 -1.35 -0.27
CA LYS A 235 14.66 -0.23 -0.06
C LYS A 235 15.56 -0.41 1.13
N THR A 236 16.80 0.08 1.03
CA THR A 236 17.76 0.20 2.14
C THR A 236 18.01 1.66 2.47
N GLY A 237 18.44 1.91 3.71
CA GLY A 237 18.92 3.21 4.17
C GLY A 237 20.14 3.06 5.08
N SER A 238 21.05 4.04 5.06
CA SER A 238 22.13 4.12 6.06
C SER A 238 22.72 5.51 6.11
N THR A 239 22.94 5.98 7.34
CA THR A 239 23.78 7.15 7.69
C THR A 239 24.52 6.82 8.97
N SER A 240 25.42 7.69 9.39
CA SER A 240 26.13 7.57 10.68
C SER A 240 25.18 7.47 11.86
N VAL A 241 24.06 8.18 11.82
CA VAL A 241 23.03 8.27 12.88
C VAL A 241 21.99 7.17 12.74
N ALA A 242 21.38 7.00 11.56
CA ALA A 242 20.37 5.98 11.30
C ALA A 242 20.91 4.54 11.38
N LYS A 243 22.24 4.38 11.37
CA LYS A 243 22.89 3.07 11.23
C LYS A 243 22.42 2.38 9.94
N TYR A 244 21.98 1.12 10.00
CA TYR A 244 21.60 0.36 8.83
C TYR A 244 20.12 -0.06 8.89
N CYS A 245 19.38 0.33 7.86
CA CYS A 245 17.95 0.09 7.77
C CYS A 245 17.62 -0.68 6.47
N VAL A 246 16.57 -1.48 6.50
CA VAL A 246 16.00 -2.14 5.32
C VAL A 246 14.50 -2.32 5.47
N SER A 247 13.77 -2.04 4.41
CA SER A 247 12.43 -2.59 4.15
C SER A 247 12.60 -3.63 3.05
N ALA A 248 12.47 -4.91 3.40
CA ALA A 248 12.57 -6.04 2.48
C ALA A 248 11.18 -6.58 2.18
N VAL A 249 10.92 -6.85 0.90
CA VAL A 249 9.68 -7.46 0.42
C VAL A 249 10.01 -8.79 -0.22
N ALA A 250 9.32 -9.85 0.21
CA ALA A 250 9.50 -11.18 -0.38
C ALA A 250 8.14 -11.83 -0.67
N GLN A 251 8.09 -12.62 -1.73
CA GLN A 251 6.88 -13.28 -2.22
C GLN A 251 7.12 -14.78 -2.37
N ARG A 252 6.28 -15.61 -1.73
CA ARG A 252 6.26 -17.07 -1.87
C ARG A 252 4.84 -17.60 -1.73
N ASN A 253 4.45 -18.51 -2.59
CA ASN A 253 3.16 -19.22 -2.50
C ASN A 253 1.94 -18.30 -2.32
N GLY A 254 1.92 -17.16 -3.02
CA GLY A 254 0.84 -16.17 -2.94
C GLY A 254 0.87 -15.27 -1.70
N ILE A 255 1.80 -15.47 -0.77
CA ILE A 255 2.01 -14.63 0.41
C ILE A 255 3.08 -13.58 0.10
N THR A 256 2.80 -12.33 0.39
CA THR A 256 3.76 -11.22 0.30
C THR A 256 4.07 -10.71 1.71
N LEU A 257 5.33 -10.84 2.13
CA LEU A 257 5.79 -10.37 3.44
C LEU A 257 6.66 -9.13 3.30
N ILE A 258 6.46 -8.19 4.23
CA ILE A 258 7.23 -6.96 4.38
C ILE A 258 7.97 -7.05 5.71
N SER A 259 9.30 -7.12 5.64
CA SER A 259 10.18 -7.18 6.81
C SER A 259 10.95 -5.88 6.92
N VAL A 260 10.69 -5.11 7.96
CA VAL A 260 11.36 -3.84 8.22
C VAL A 260 12.31 -3.98 9.40
N VAL A 261 13.55 -3.59 9.18
CA VAL A 261 14.59 -3.50 10.22
C VAL A 261 15.12 -2.08 10.23
N MET A 262 15.13 -1.46 11.42
CA MET A 262 15.65 -0.11 11.60
C MET A 262 16.80 -0.13 12.61
N THR A 263 17.80 0.73 12.40
CA THR A 263 18.93 0.99 13.32
C THR A 263 19.79 -0.25 13.61
N ALA A 264 19.91 -1.18 12.66
CA ALA A 264 20.79 -2.34 12.80
C ALA A 264 22.26 -1.90 13.03
N PRO A 265 23.03 -2.60 13.89
CA PRO A 265 24.38 -2.17 14.24
C PRO A 265 25.37 -2.22 13.08
N ASP A 266 25.17 -3.13 12.11
CA ASP A 266 25.96 -3.19 10.90
C ASP A 266 25.15 -3.64 9.67
N TYR A 267 25.76 -3.55 8.48
CA TYR A 267 25.08 -3.81 7.21
C TYR A 267 24.71 -5.28 7.01
N LYS A 268 25.37 -6.24 7.66
CA LYS A 268 25.06 -7.68 7.55
C LYS A 268 23.89 -8.01 8.45
N VAL A 269 23.87 -7.45 9.66
CA VAL A 269 22.83 -7.67 10.67
C VAL A 269 21.46 -7.25 10.12
N ARG A 270 21.33 -6.07 9.46
CA ARG A 270 20.03 -5.69 8.87
C ARG A 270 19.46 -6.73 7.91
N PHE A 271 20.33 -7.43 7.15
CA PHE A 271 19.88 -8.43 6.19
C PHE A 271 19.62 -9.80 6.86
N SER A 272 20.45 -10.21 7.84
CA SER A 272 20.19 -11.43 8.59
C SER A 272 18.90 -11.34 9.42
N ASP A 273 18.66 -10.21 10.06
CA ASP A 273 17.47 -9.98 10.86
C ASP A 273 16.21 -9.94 9.97
N ALA A 274 16.27 -9.22 8.83
CA ALA A 274 15.17 -9.21 7.87
C ALA A 274 14.87 -10.62 7.33
N ALA A 275 15.90 -11.41 7.01
CA ALA A 275 15.74 -12.79 6.56
C ALA A 275 15.16 -13.70 7.66
N ALA A 276 15.57 -13.51 8.94
CA ALA A 276 15.02 -14.26 10.06
C ALA A 276 13.51 -14.00 10.22
N MET A 277 13.08 -12.75 10.16
CA MET A 277 11.65 -12.42 10.21
C MET A 277 10.88 -13.00 9.00
N LEU A 278 11.42 -12.89 7.78
CA LEU A 278 10.79 -13.48 6.59
C LEU A 278 10.67 -15.02 6.71
N ASN A 279 11.71 -15.71 7.25
CA ASN A 279 11.65 -17.14 7.49
C ASN A 279 10.57 -17.50 8.53
N LEU A 280 10.44 -16.73 9.60
CA LEU A 280 9.37 -16.92 10.57
C LEU A 280 8.00 -16.82 9.86
N GLY A 281 7.77 -15.75 9.10
CA GLY A 281 6.48 -15.54 8.43
C GLY A 281 6.15 -16.62 7.42
N PHE A 282 7.07 -16.97 6.53
CA PHE A 282 6.82 -18.05 5.56
C PHE A 282 6.73 -19.44 6.21
N GLY A 283 7.27 -19.61 7.41
CA GLY A 283 7.16 -20.86 8.18
C GLY A 283 5.82 -21.05 8.89
N CYS A 284 5.18 -19.97 9.33
CA CYS A 284 3.95 -20.05 10.13
C CYS A 284 2.68 -19.57 9.39
N CYS A 285 2.81 -18.76 8.35
CA CYS A 285 1.66 -18.15 7.70
C CYS A 285 1.05 -19.04 6.62
N LYS A 286 -0.30 -19.07 6.61
CA LYS A 286 -1.10 -19.61 5.52
C LYS A 286 -2.15 -18.57 5.14
N LEU A 287 -2.30 -18.29 3.84
CA LEU A 287 -3.26 -17.33 3.32
C LEU A 287 -4.44 -18.07 2.67
N TYR A 288 -5.66 -17.76 3.13
CA TYR A 288 -6.89 -18.10 2.45
C TYR A 288 -7.35 -16.91 1.62
N VAL A 289 -7.74 -17.19 0.37
CA VAL A 289 -8.30 -16.20 -0.55
C VAL A 289 -9.54 -16.79 -1.20
N ASP A 290 -10.68 -16.13 -1.05
CA ASP A 290 -11.92 -16.50 -1.77
C ASP A 290 -11.90 -15.83 -3.15
N SER A 291 -11.09 -16.39 -4.06
CA SER A 291 -10.86 -15.84 -5.42
C SER A 291 -11.98 -16.15 -6.42
N SER A 292 -12.89 -17.04 -6.07
CA SER A 292 -14.00 -17.45 -6.96
C SER A 292 -15.29 -17.56 -6.15
N PRO A 293 -15.79 -16.44 -5.63
CA PRO A 293 -17.00 -16.45 -4.82
C PRO A 293 -18.20 -16.94 -5.63
N GLU A 294 -19.06 -17.72 -5.00
CA GLU A 294 -20.28 -18.22 -5.61
C GLU A 294 -21.23 -17.09 -6.05
N LYS A 295 -22.06 -17.37 -7.05
CA LYS A 295 -23.04 -16.40 -7.53
C LYS A 295 -24.07 -16.11 -6.44
N LEU A 296 -24.23 -14.83 -6.12
CA LEU A 296 -25.16 -14.38 -5.09
C LEU A 296 -26.63 -14.55 -5.56
N PRO A 297 -27.54 -14.88 -4.64
CA PRO A 297 -28.97 -14.89 -4.94
C PRO A 297 -29.47 -13.46 -5.18
N LYS A 298 -30.51 -13.33 -6.00
CA LYS A 298 -31.22 -12.07 -6.16
C LYS A 298 -32.09 -11.79 -4.95
N ILE A 299 -32.22 -10.50 -4.58
CA ILE A 299 -33.04 -10.03 -3.47
C ILE A 299 -34.38 -9.52 -4.03
N SER A 300 -35.49 -9.87 -3.39
CA SER A 300 -36.80 -9.35 -3.74
C SER A 300 -36.86 -7.83 -3.55
N LEU A 301 -37.38 -7.09 -4.53
CA LEU A 301 -37.48 -5.63 -4.50
C LEU A 301 -38.97 -5.22 -4.43
N LYS A 302 -39.37 -4.66 -3.30
CA LYS A 302 -40.73 -4.15 -3.12
C LYS A 302 -40.85 -2.69 -3.58
N GLY A 303 -41.92 -2.36 -4.26
CA GLY A 303 -42.20 -1.02 -4.76
C GLY A 303 -41.28 -0.53 -5.87
N GLY A 304 -40.47 -1.41 -6.48
CA GLY A 304 -39.55 -1.05 -7.56
C GLY A 304 -40.14 -1.30 -8.95
N VAL A 305 -39.54 -0.71 -9.98
CA VAL A 305 -39.86 -1.02 -11.38
C VAL A 305 -39.54 -2.50 -11.66
N ALA A 306 -38.42 -3.01 -11.17
CA ALA A 306 -38.09 -4.44 -11.20
C ALA A 306 -38.60 -5.15 -9.94
N ASP A 307 -38.81 -6.47 -10.00
CA ASP A 307 -39.26 -7.28 -8.86
C ASP A 307 -38.11 -7.82 -8.02
N GLN A 308 -36.90 -7.78 -8.57
CA GLN A 308 -35.68 -8.27 -7.94
C GLN A 308 -34.50 -7.37 -8.27
N THR A 309 -33.54 -7.33 -7.37
CA THR A 309 -32.24 -6.67 -7.57
C THR A 309 -31.09 -7.64 -7.34
N ALA A 310 -29.92 -7.34 -7.91
CA ALA A 310 -28.72 -8.13 -7.77
C ALA A 310 -27.71 -7.42 -6.85
N CYS A 311 -26.85 -8.20 -6.23
CA CYS A 311 -25.74 -7.71 -5.46
C CYS A 311 -24.42 -8.36 -5.89
N GLU A 312 -23.31 -7.76 -5.48
CA GLU A 312 -21.95 -8.21 -5.75
C GLU A 312 -21.10 -8.07 -4.48
N TYR A 313 -19.99 -8.79 -4.41
CA TYR A 313 -19.04 -8.66 -3.31
C TYR A 313 -18.32 -7.32 -3.44
N ALA A 314 -18.14 -6.60 -2.32
CA ALA A 314 -17.42 -5.33 -2.30
C ALA A 314 -15.93 -5.52 -2.60
N GLU A 315 -15.37 -6.64 -2.13
CA GLU A 315 -13.96 -7.00 -2.28
C GLU A 315 -13.76 -8.51 -2.15
N GLU A 316 -12.55 -8.98 -2.42
CA GLU A 316 -12.11 -10.35 -2.22
C GLU A 316 -11.85 -10.60 -0.72
N PHE A 317 -12.38 -11.67 -0.15
CA PHE A 317 -12.08 -12.04 1.23
C PHE A 317 -10.70 -12.68 1.33
N ARG A 318 -9.89 -12.17 2.27
CA ARG A 318 -8.56 -12.69 2.59
C ARG A 318 -8.44 -12.91 4.10
N TYR A 319 -7.85 -14.03 4.48
CA TYR A 319 -7.59 -14.36 5.89
C TYR A 319 -6.22 -14.98 6.03
N LEU A 320 -5.38 -14.41 6.90
CA LEU A 320 -4.06 -14.93 7.22
C LEU A 320 -4.15 -15.73 8.51
N ASP A 321 -3.86 -17.02 8.43
CA ASP A 321 -3.65 -17.85 9.61
C ASP A 321 -2.17 -17.90 9.97
N THR A 322 -1.86 -17.71 11.26
CA THR A 322 -0.52 -17.82 11.85
C THR A 322 -0.43 -18.92 12.92
N THR A 323 -1.53 -19.68 13.12
CA THR A 323 -1.66 -20.68 14.15
C THR A 323 -1.44 -22.11 13.66
N GLY A 324 -1.33 -22.29 12.33
CA GLY A 324 -1.21 -23.60 11.70
C GLY A 324 -2.53 -24.32 11.46
N ALA A 325 -3.67 -23.62 11.60
CA ALA A 325 -4.99 -24.18 11.36
C ALA A 325 -5.16 -24.71 9.92
N SER A 326 -6.07 -25.66 9.74
CA SER A 326 -6.47 -26.10 8.40
C SER A 326 -7.47 -25.11 7.81
N LEU A 327 -7.08 -24.41 6.76
CA LEU A 327 -7.95 -23.44 6.08
C LEU A 327 -9.03 -24.09 5.20
N GLU A 328 -9.00 -25.42 5.03
CA GLU A 328 -10.03 -26.19 4.33
C GLU A 328 -11.39 -26.18 5.08
N ASN A 329 -11.35 -25.92 6.39
CA ASN A 329 -12.54 -25.85 7.25
C ASN A 329 -13.22 -24.47 7.24
N ILE A 330 -12.82 -23.56 6.35
CA ILE A 330 -13.46 -22.24 6.27
C ILE A 330 -14.84 -22.39 5.63
N GLU A 331 -15.86 -22.01 6.40
CA GLU A 331 -17.26 -21.97 5.97
C GLU A 331 -17.66 -20.52 5.64
N LYS A 332 -18.38 -20.34 4.54
CA LYS A 332 -18.95 -19.05 4.11
C LYS A 332 -20.46 -19.06 4.30
N LYS A 333 -21.00 -18.00 4.89
CA LYS A 333 -22.43 -17.78 5.08
C LYS A 333 -22.85 -16.45 4.46
N ILE A 334 -23.78 -16.50 3.50
CA ILE A 334 -24.38 -15.32 2.90
C ILE A 334 -25.55 -14.85 3.77
N VAL A 335 -25.50 -13.59 4.20
CA VAL A 335 -26.54 -12.94 5.00
C VAL A 335 -27.14 -11.80 4.17
N LEU A 336 -28.32 -12.03 3.63
CA LEU A 336 -29.10 -11.07 2.84
C LEU A 336 -30.49 -10.94 3.44
N PRO A 337 -31.15 -9.77 3.32
CA PRO A 337 -32.55 -9.62 3.69
C PRO A 337 -33.48 -10.37 2.70
N ASP A 338 -34.62 -10.83 3.17
CA ASP A 338 -35.61 -11.47 2.32
C ASP A 338 -36.15 -10.54 1.22
N TYR A 339 -36.22 -9.24 1.52
CA TYR A 339 -36.60 -8.20 0.57
C TYR A 339 -36.00 -6.85 0.96
N VAL A 340 -35.92 -5.94 -0.02
CA VAL A 340 -35.56 -4.53 0.16
C VAL A 340 -36.63 -3.63 -0.48
N GLN A 341 -36.73 -2.40 0.01
CA GLN A 341 -37.66 -1.38 -0.52
C GLN A 341 -36.95 -0.54 -1.58
N ALA A 342 -37.62 -0.31 -2.72
CA ALA A 342 -37.15 0.66 -3.70
C ALA A 342 -37.31 2.13 -3.17
N PRO A 343 -36.47 3.08 -3.60
CA PRO A 343 -35.34 2.87 -4.51
C PRO A 343 -34.10 2.29 -3.83
N VAL A 344 -33.26 1.55 -4.58
CA VAL A 344 -31.91 1.15 -4.14
C VAL A 344 -30.87 1.76 -5.06
N VAL A 345 -29.71 2.09 -4.50
CA VAL A 345 -28.61 2.73 -5.21
C VAL A 345 -27.44 1.75 -5.37
N LYS A 346 -26.86 1.71 -6.57
CA LYS A 346 -25.65 0.92 -6.80
C LYS A 346 -24.55 1.34 -5.83
N GLY A 347 -23.89 0.35 -5.20
CA GLY A 347 -22.83 0.56 -4.22
C GLY A 347 -23.31 0.66 -2.78
N ASP A 348 -24.63 0.80 -2.53
CA ASP A 348 -25.17 0.72 -1.18
C ASP A 348 -25.11 -0.73 -0.66
N LYS A 349 -24.96 -0.88 0.65
CA LYS A 349 -24.87 -2.17 1.31
C LYS A 349 -26.19 -2.94 1.22
N ALA A 350 -26.13 -4.15 0.64
CA ALA A 350 -27.23 -5.08 0.52
C ALA A 350 -27.25 -6.16 1.62
N GLY A 351 -26.05 -6.54 2.11
CA GLY A 351 -25.88 -7.60 3.10
C GLY A 351 -24.41 -7.86 3.41
N THR A 352 -24.09 -9.06 3.89
CA THR A 352 -22.72 -9.50 4.19
C THR A 352 -22.48 -10.96 3.84
N ALA A 353 -21.26 -11.27 3.37
CA ALA A 353 -20.71 -12.61 3.35
C ALA A 353 -19.86 -12.80 4.61
N GLU A 354 -20.21 -13.71 5.48
CA GLU A 354 -19.51 -13.99 6.73
C GLU A 354 -18.69 -15.28 6.59
N TYR A 355 -17.45 -15.27 7.10
CA TYR A 355 -16.54 -16.40 7.05
C TYR A 355 -16.22 -16.91 8.44
N TYR A 356 -16.23 -18.24 8.58
CA TYR A 356 -16.04 -18.93 9.84
C TYR A 356 -14.95 -20.01 9.69
N LEU A 357 -14.09 -20.14 10.68
CA LEU A 357 -13.12 -21.22 10.82
C LEU A 357 -13.39 -21.95 12.12
N ASP A 358 -13.70 -23.26 12.02
CA ASP A 358 -14.06 -24.10 13.15
C ASP A 358 -15.18 -23.47 14.02
N GLY A 359 -16.20 -22.88 13.36
CA GLY A 359 -17.35 -22.23 14.00
C GLY A 359 -17.10 -20.83 14.57
N LYS A 360 -15.86 -20.32 14.53
CA LYS A 360 -15.52 -18.96 14.95
C LYS A 360 -15.50 -18.02 13.75
N LYS A 361 -16.20 -16.88 13.83
CA LYS A 361 -16.17 -15.86 12.78
C LYS A 361 -14.76 -15.28 12.65
N ILE A 362 -14.17 -15.39 11.45
CA ILE A 362 -12.84 -14.88 11.10
C ILE A 362 -12.88 -13.59 10.29
N GLY A 363 -14.03 -13.24 9.73
CA GLY A 363 -14.23 -11.98 9.01
C GLY A 363 -15.52 -11.94 8.22
N SER A 364 -15.71 -10.85 7.49
CA SER A 364 -16.86 -10.68 6.58
C SER A 364 -16.53 -9.67 5.49
N VAL A 365 -17.20 -9.81 4.34
CA VAL A 365 -17.16 -8.86 3.21
C VAL A 365 -18.56 -8.31 3.00
N ASP A 366 -18.67 -7.02 2.74
CA ASP A 366 -19.94 -6.39 2.41
C ASP A 366 -20.43 -6.84 1.02
N LEU A 367 -21.73 -7.04 0.92
CA LEU A 367 -22.41 -7.26 -0.35
C LEU A 367 -23.11 -5.96 -0.73
N LEU A 368 -22.83 -5.43 -1.93
CA LEU A 368 -23.31 -4.16 -2.41
C LEU A 368 -24.31 -4.36 -3.54
N PHE A 369 -25.29 -3.47 -3.68
CA PHE A 369 -26.17 -3.51 -4.86
C PHE A 369 -25.35 -3.24 -6.12
N SER A 370 -25.48 -4.11 -7.11
CA SER A 370 -24.73 -4.01 -8.37
C SER A 370 -25.35 -3.05 -9.39
N GLN A 371 -26.60 -2.58 -9.14
CA GLN A 371 -27.34 -1.68 -10.02
C GLN A 371 -28.30 -0.76 -9.26
N ASN A 372 -28.65 0.38 -9.88
CA ASN A 372 -29.71 1.25 -9.39
C ASN A 372 -31.08 0.64 -9.74
N CYS A 373 -32.02 0.65 -8.80
CA CYS A 373 -33.40 0.29 -9.04
C CYS A 373 -34.32 1.42 -8.56
N GLN A 374 -35.12 1.96 -9.47
CA GLN A 374 -36.04 3.05 -9.18
C GLN A 374 -37.33 2.55 -8.55
N GLU A 375 -38.01 3.43 -7.82
CA GLU A 375 -39.37 3.21 -7.35
C GLU A 375 -40.34 3.16 -8.53
N ALA A 376 -41.31 2.26 -8.50
CA ALA A 376 -42.33 2.12 -9.54
C ALA A 376 -43.32 3.28 -9.49
N GLY A 377 -43.47 3.96 -10.60
CA GLY A 377 -44.53 4.96 -10.79
C GLY A 377 -45.90 4.31 -11.10
N TYR A 378 -46.91 5.12 -11.19
CA TYR A 378 -48.28 4.64 -11.47
C TYR A 378 -48.39 3.83 -12.78
N ILE A 379 -47.68 4.27 -13.84
CA ILE A 379 -47.66 3.59 -15.15
C ILE A 379 -46.98 2.23 -15.04
N ASP A 380 -45.92 2.13 -14.25
CA ASP A 380 -45.19 0.85 -14.05
C ASP A 380 -46.04 -0.16 -13.30
N CYS A 381 -46.81 0.31 -12.30
CA CYS A 381 -47.77 -0.54 -11.60
C CYS A 381 -48.89 -1.06 -12.53
N LEU A 382 -49.43 -0.21 -13.42
CA LEU A 382 -50.42 -0.64 -14.40
C LEU A 382 -49.89 -1.67 -15.39
N LYS A 383 -48.64 -1.52 -15.86
CA LYS A 383 -47.98 -2.50 -16.73
C LYS A 383 -47.82 -3.84 -16.01
N LYS A 384 -47.35 -3.85 -14.76
CA LYS A 384 -47.22 -5.09 -13.98
C LYS A 384 -48.56 -5.81 -13.79
N ILE A 385 -49.63 -5.07 -13.55
CA ILE A 385 -51.00 -5.67 -13.47
C ILE A 385 -51.38 -6.28 -14.82
N TRP A 386 -51.13 -5.58 -15.92
CA TRP A 386 -51.44 -6.06 -17.26
C TRP A 386 -50.71 -7.35 -17.60
N ASP A 387 -49.39 -7.46 -17.25
CA ASP A 387 -48.55 -8.63 -17.49
C ASP A 387 -48.95 -9.87 -16.64
N ILE A 388 -49.75 -9.68 -15.57
CA ILE A 388 -50.27 -10.77 -14.74
C ILE A 388 -51.56 -11.39 -15.37
N PHE A 389 -52.33 -10.59 -16.15
CA PHE A 389 -53.61 -11.01 -16.70
C PHE A 389 -53.55 -11.44 -18.17
N LEU A 390 -52.41 -11.30 -18.83
CA LEU A 390 -52.14 -11.82 -20.18
C LEU A 390 -51.17 -13.00 -20.13
#